data_8174202af6cad1ba1445b4b944b5250b
#
_entry.id   8174202af6cad1ba1445b4b944b5250b
#
_cell.length_a   1.000
_cell.length_b   1.000
_cell.length_c   1.000
_cell.angle_alpha   90.00
_cell.angle_beta   90.00
_cell.angle_gamma   90.00
#
_symmetry.space_group_name_H-M   'P 1'
#
loop_
_entity.id
_entity.type
_entity.pdbx_description
1 polymer ?
#
loop_
_entity_poly.entity_id
_entity_poly.type
_entity_poly.pdbx_seq_one_letter_code
_entity_poly.pdbx_strand_id
1 'polypeptide(L)'
;PDGIPIYDEALFSPPLGVGGYNLGPGPGPQQGGYKEIVVSISAQAMWAYEGGQVVASSLVSTGVGNVPETVTPTGYFQIWLKYDTQTMEGTISDEYYRVENVPWVMYFDYAGNALHGTYWHNNFGTPMSHGCVNLPLDIAEFLYQWAPEGTLVSIVP
;
A
#
# COMPACT_ATOMS: atom_id res chain seq x y z
N PRO A 1 -12.13 -14.42 -7.52
CA PRO A 1 -12.36 -13.90 -6.20
C PRO A 1 -13.53 -12.99 -6.19
N ASP A 2 -14.14 -13.11 -5.13
CA ASP A 2 -15.17 -12.29 -4.90
C ASP A 2 -14.65 -11.02 -4.86
N GLY A 3 -14.58 -10.32 -5.17
CA GLY A 3 -14.07 -9.25 -4.66
C GLY A 3 -13.41 -8.33 -5.54
N ILE A 4 -13.79 -8.20 -6.70
CA ILE A 4 -13.42 -7.00 -7.42
C ILE A 4 -13.99 -5.86 -6.61
N PRO A 5 -13.15 -4.97 -6.07
CA PRO A 5 -13.61 -3.87 -5.26
C PRO A 5 -14.61 -3.02 -6.04
N ILE A 6 -15.68 -2.66 -5.38
CA ILE A 6 -16.63 -1.71 -5.95
C ILE A 6 -16.21 -0.35 -5.42
N TYR A 7 -15.88 0.54 -6.34
CA TYR A 7 -15.49 1.89 -5.96
C TYR A 7 -16.73 2.76 -5.89
N ASP A 8 -16.90 3.43 -4.77
CA ASP A 8 -17.86 4.51 -4.65
C ASP A 8 -17.11 5.79 -5.01
N GLU A 9 -17.44 6.39 -6.12
CA GLU A 9 -16.76 7.59 -6.59
C GLU A 9 -16.80 8.72 -5.56
N ALA A 10 -17.81 8.75 -4.72
CA ALA A 10 -17.88 9.78 -3.68
C ALA A 10 -16.78 9.64 -2.66
N LEU A 11 -16.24 8.44 -2.47
CA LEU A 11 -15.12 8.21 -1.57
C LEU A 11 -13.80 8.59 -2.19
N PHE A 12 -13.74 8.67 -3.51
CA PHE A 12 -12.52 8.96 -4.23
C PHE A 12 -12.56 10.35 -4.83
N SER A 13 -13.16 11.27 -4.12
CA SER A 13 -13.19 12.66 -4.51
C SER A 13 -11.76 13.19 -4.58
N PRO A 14 -11.29 13.64 -5.74
CA PRO A 14 -9.88 13.83 -5.96
C PRO A 14 -9.44 15.28 -5.70
N PRO A 15 -9.30 15.72 -4.48
CA PRO A 15 -8.75 17.06 -4.26
C PRO A 15 -7.29 17.14 -4.66
N LEU A 16 -6.64 15.98 -4.84
CA LEU A 16 -5.23 15.93 -5.20
C LEU A 16 -5.04 15.54 -6.67
N GLY A 17 -6.10 15.53 -7.45
CA GLY A 17 -5.99 15.21 -8.88
C GLY A 17 -5.95 13.74 -9.21
N VAL A 18 -6.02 12.86 -8.22
CA VAL A 18 -6.11 11.42 -8.40
C VAL A 18 -7.32 10.92 -7.62
N GLY A 19 -7.89 9.80 -8.05
CA GLY A 19 -8.99 9.22 -7.31
C GLY A 19 -8.47 8.72 -5.98
N GLY A 20 -8.82 9.38 -4.87
CA GLY A 20 -8.36 8.98 -3.58
C GLY A 20 -9.00 9.79 -2.49
N TYR A 21 -8.69 9.41 -1.25
CA TYR A 21 -9.18 10.13 -0.10
C TYR A 21 -8.32 11.37 0.13
N ASN A 22 -8.94 12.39 0.67
CA ASN A 22 -8.19 13.49 1.25
C ASN A 22 -8.10 13.23 2.76
N LEU A 23 -6.99 12.67 3.19
CA LEU A 23 -6.76 12.33 4.60
C LEU A 23 -5.92 13.39 5.32
N GLY A 24 -5.88 14.58 4.75
CA GLY A 24 -5.14 15.70 5.37
C GLY A 24 -3.64 15.57 5.14
N PRO A 25 -2.85 16.29 5.95
CA PRO A 25 -1.40 16.35 5.74
C PRO A 25 -0.66 15.10 6.20
N GLY A 26 -1.32 14.21 6.95
CA GLY A 26 -0.70 13.00 7.45
C GLY A 26 0.44 13.27 8.42
N PRO A 27 1.24 12.22 8.71
CA PRO A 27 2.36 12.35 9.67
C PRO A 27 3.55 13.13 9.14
N GLY A 28 3.60 13.37 7.84
CA GLY A 28 4.74 14.03 7.20
C GLY A 28 5.80 13.02 6.74
N PRO A 29 6.73 13.46 5.90
CA PRO A 29 7.85 12.60 5.51
C PRO A 29 8.66 12.20 6.72
N GLN A 30 9.08 10.94 6.75
CA GLN A 30 9.82 10.38 7.88
C GLN A 30 11.31 10.26 7.58
N GLN A 31 11.67 10.02 6.33
CA GLN A 31 13.07 9.91 5.91
C GLN A 31 13.55 11.20 5.22
N GLY A 32 12.63 12.01 4.72
CA GLY A 32 12.96 13.32 4.18
C GLY A 32 13.40 13.32 2.72
N GLY A 33 13.16 12.26 1.98
CA GLY A 33 13.46 12.26 0.55
C GLY A 33 12.44 13.06 -0.24
N TYR A 34 12.77 13.32 -1.52
CA TYR A 34 11.88 14.10 -2.37
C TYR A 34 10.54 13.41 -2.59
N LYS A 35 10.58 12.09 -2.85
CA LYS A 35 9.35 11.26 -2.94
C LYS A 35 9.40 10.23 -1.82
N GLU A 36 8.33 10.18 -1.06
CA GLU A 36 8.24 9.25 0.06
C GLU A 36 6.80 8.81 0.26
N ILE A 37 6.60 7.50 0.46
CA ILE A 37 5.31 6.93 0.83
C ILE A 37 5.36 6.62 2.31
N VAL A 38 4.41 7.12 3.09
CA VAL A 38 4.30 6.84 4.52
C VAL A 38 3.02 6.06 4.77
N VAL A 39 3.14 4.91 5.42
CA VAL A 39 2.01 4.05 5.78
C VAL A 39 1.93 4.04 7.30
N SER A 40 0.74 4.35 7.83
CA SER A 40 0.46 4.25 9.26
C SER A 40 -0.37 3.00 9.51
N ILE A 41 0.16 2.08 10.30
CA ILE A 41 -0.54 0.83 10.63
C ILE A 41 -1.78 1.13 11.49
N SER A 42 -1.65 1.99 12.49
CA SER A 42 -2.78 2.29 13.37
C SER A 42 -3.90 3.02 12.63
N ALA A 43 -3.56 3.88 11.68
CA ALA A 43 -4.55 4.60 10.90
C ALA A 43 -5.07 3.78 9.72
N GLN A 44 -4.38 2.71 9.33
CA GLN A 44 -4.67 1.94 8.13
C GLN A 44 -4.81 2.87 6.94
N ALA A 45 -3.80 3.71 6.76
CA ALA A 45 -3.79 4.77 5.75
C ALA A 45 -2.38 5.03 5.26
N MET A 46 -2.30 5.59 4.06
CA MET A 46 -1.02 5.99 3.49
C MET A 46 -1.10 7.41 2.93
N TRP A 47 0.05 8.05 2.88
CA TRP A 47 0.26 9.36 2.27
C TRP A 47 1.48 9.29 1.37
N ALA A 48 1.37 9.86 0.17
CA ALA A 48 2.49 10.01 -0.73
C ALA A 48 2.90 11.48 -0.76
N TYR A 49 4.17 11.74 -0.52
CA TYR A 49 4.73 13.09 -0.45
C TYR A 49 5.69 13.33 -1.60
N GLU A 50 5.62 14.50 -2.17
CA GLU A 50 6.61 14.97 -3.14
C GLU A 50 7.02 16.37 -2.76
N GLY A 51 8.30 16.56 -2.43
CA GLY A 51 8.79 17.85 -1.95
C GLY A 51 8.10 18.29 -0.68
N GLY A 52 7.68 17.35 0.17
CA GLY A 52 6.98 17.65 1.42
C GLY A 52 5.48 17.87 1.27
N GLN A 53 4.96 17.85 0.05
CA GLN A 53 3.53 18.06 -0.21
C GLN A 53 2.84 16.72 -0.45
N VAL A 54 1.62 16.57 0.06
CA VAL A 54 0.82 15.38 -0.18
C VAL A 54 0.34 15.40 -1.62
N VAL A 55 0.67 14.36 -2.39
CA VAL A 55 0.17 14.20 -3.76
C VAL A 55 -0.90 13.12 -3.86
N ALA A 56 -1.01 12.24 -2.87
CA ALA A 56 -2.07 11.25 -2.79
C ALA A 56 -2.17 10.74 -1.36
N SER A 57 -3.37 10.34 -0.97
CA SER A 57 -3.59 9.64 0.30
C SER A 57 -4.77 8.69 0.14
N SER A 58 -4.77 7.63 0.94
CA SER A 58 -5.80 6.60 0.83
C SER A 58 -5.83 5.74 2.09
N LEU A 59 -6.98 5.19 2.38
CA LEU A 59 -7.05 4.06 3.29
C LEU A 59 -6.39 2.86 2.64
N VAL A 60 -5.79 2.02 3.45
CA VAL A 60 -5.09 0.81 3.01
C VAL A 60 -5.45 -0.35 3.93
N SER A 61 -4.98 -1.55 3.59
CA SER A 61 -5.06 -2.70 4.50
C SER A 61 -3.66 -3.29 4.64
N THR A 62 -3.13 -3.24 5.86
CA THR A 62 -1.84 -3.86 6.16
C THR A 62 -2.02 -5.29 6.64
N GLY A 63 -0.97 -5.94 7.07
CA GLY A 63 -1.01 -7.32 7.55
C GLY A 63 -1.83 -7.47 8.82
N VAL A 64 -2.52 -8.62 8.92
CA VAL A 64 -3.26 -8.92 10.15
C VAL A 64 -2.29 -9.07 11.30
N GLY A 65 -2.66 -8.55 12.47
CA GLY A 65 -1.76 -8.45 13.61
C GLY A 65 -1.83 -9.60 14.59
N ASN A 66 -2.49 -10.70 14.24
CA ASN A 66 -2.70 -11.79 15.18
C ASN A 66 -1.52 -12.76 15.30
N VAL A 67 -0.62 -12.76 14.32
CA VAL A 67 0.62 -13.52 14.39
C VAL A 67 1.76 -12.67 13.83
N PRO A 68 3.00 -12.83 14.37
CA PRO A 68 4.12 -11.98 13.94
C PRO A 68 4.45 -12.08 12.46
N GLU A 69 4.26 -13.25 11.85
CA GLU A 69 4.64 -13.47 10.45
C GLU A 69 3.75 -12.72 9.48
N THR A 70 2.57 -12.26 9.91
CA THR A 70 1.63 -11.57 9.03
C THR A 70 1.53 -10.08 9.32
N VAL A 71 2.25 -9.58 10.31
CA VAL A 71 2.31 -8.14 10.61
C VAL A 71 3.18 -7.45 9.57
N THR A 72 2.72 -6.34 9.03
CA THR A 72 3.56 -5.50 8.19
C THR A 72 4.68 -4.93 9.05
N PRO A 73 5.96 -5.08 8.66
CA PRO A 73 7.06 -4.59 9.48
C PRO A 73 7.11 -3.07 9.49
N THR A 74 7.35 -2.50 10.67
CA THR A 74 7.64 -1.07 10.77
C THR A 74 9.10 -0.82 10.44
N GLY A 75 9.39 0.37 9.93
CA GLY A 75 10.76 0.75 9.62
C GLY A 75 10.85 1.65 8.42
N TYR A 76 12.09 1.85 7.98
CA TYR A 76 12.42 2.73 6.88
C TYR A 76 12.97 1.90 5.73
N PHE A 77 12.28 1.96 4.60
CA PHE A 77 12.55 1.12 3.44
C PHE A 77 12.60 1.98 2.18
N GLN A 78 12.83 1.33 1.06
CA GLN A 78 12.68 1.94 -0.25
C GLN A 78 12.17 0.90 -1.23
N ILE A 79 11.49 1.35 -2.28
CA ILE A 79 11.05 0.47 -3.35
C ILE A 79 12.30 -0.01 -4.08
N TRP A 80 12.47 -1.34 -4.20
CA TRP A 80 13.64 -1.90 -4.85
C TRP A 80 13.30 -2.79 -6.04
N LEU A 81 12.05 -3.20 -6.19
CA LEU A 81 11.62 -4.10 -7.27
C LEU A 81 10.16 -3.85 -7.56
N LYS A 82 9.81 -3.77 -8.84
CA LYS A 82 8.44 -3.48 -9.27
C LYS A 82 8.01 -4.45 -10.36
N TYR A 83 6.74 -4.83 -10.35
CA TYR A 83 6.10 -5.61 -11.42
C TYR A 83 4.75 -5.02 -11.75
N ASP A 84 4.43 -4.92 -13.05
CA ASP A 84 3.10 -4.49 -13.47
C ASP A 84 2.03 -5.42 -12.92
N THR A 85 2.33 -6.72 -12.93
CA THR A 85 1.44 -7.74 -12.41
C THR A 85 2.27 -8.95 -12.00
N GLN A 86 1.86 -9.62 -10.93
CA GLN A 86 2.57 -10.80 -10.43
C GLN A 86 1.60 -11.68 -9.65
N THR A 87 1.67 -12.99 -9.90
CA THR A 87 0.96 -13.94 -9.05
C THR A 87 1.75 -14.12 -7.76
N MET A 88 1.09 -13.90 -6.64
CA MET A 88 1.69 -14.06 -5.31
C MET A 88 1.20 -15.33 -4.68
N GLU A 89 2.13 -16.18 -4.25
CA GLU A 89 1.77 -17.40 -3.53
C GLU A 89 2.87 -17.75 -2.55
N GLY A 90 2.49 -18.47 -1.51
CA GLY A 90 3.42 -18.89 -0.48
C GLY A 90 2.70 -19.54 0.67
N THR A 91 3.48 -19.88 1.69
CA THR A 91 2.95 -20.45 2.94
C THR A 91 3.46 -19.59 4.09
N ILE A 92 2.54 -19.05 4.88
CA ILE A 92 2.88 -18.25 6.06
C ILE A 92 2.10 -18.85 7.23
N SER A 93 2.81 -19.20 8.30
CA SER A 93 2.20 -19.81 9.50
C SER A 93 1.38 -21.04 9.15
N ASP A 94 1.94 -21.88 8.28
CA ASP A 94 1.32 -23.12 7.79
C ASP A 94 0.07 -22.91 6.94
N GLU A 95 -0.22 -21.66 6.57
CA GLU A 95 -1.35 -21.34 5.70
C GLU A 95 -0.85 -21.03 4.30
N TYR A 96 -1.32 -21.79 3.31
CA TYR A 96 -1.00 -21.54 1.91
C TYR A 96 -1.93 -20.48 1.35
N TYR A 97 -1.37 -19.55 0.61
CA TYR A 97 -2.15 -18.57 -0.11
C TYR A 97 -1.67 -18.45 -1.55
N ARG A 98 -2.59 -18.09 -2.44
CA ARG A 98 -2.28 -17.79 -3.83
C ARG A 98 -3.26 -16.74 -4.34
N VAL A 99 -2.72 -15.64 -4.87
CA VAL A 99 -3.51 -14.58 -5.51
C VAL A 99 -2.91 -14.34 -6.87
N GLU A 100 -3.72 -14.54 -7.91
CA GLU A 100 -3.24 -14.43 -9.30
C GLU A 100 -3.31 -12.99 -9.77
N ASN A 101 -2.35 -12.62 -10.60
CA ASN A 101 -2.33 -11.36 -11.34
C ASN A 101 -2.52 -10.14 -10.42
N VAL A 102 -1.75 -10.09 -9.34
CA VAL A 102 -1.75 -8.93 -8.45
C VAL A 102 -1.16 -7.75 -9.21
N PRO A 103 -1.90 -6.63 -9.34
CA PRO A 103 -1.43 -5.51 -10.14
C PRO A 103 -0.59 -4.52 -9.34
N TRP A 104 0.30 -3.83 -10.05
CA TRP A 104 1.03 -2.67 -9.55
C TRP A 104 1.83 -2.99 -8.28
N VAL A 105 2.74 -3.98 -8.37
CA VAL A 105 3.48 -4.50 -7.23
C VAL A 105 4.77 -3.72 -7.05
N MET A 106 4.99 -3.20 -5.83
CA MET A 106 6.19 -2.43 -5.47
C MET A 106 6.75 -3.00 -4.17
N TYR A 107 7.79 -3.83 -4.28
CA TYR A 107 8.44 -4.43 -3.11
C TYR A 107 9.27 -3.40 -2.37
N PHE A 108 9.14 -3.36 -1.04
CA PHE A 108 9.90 -2.41 -0.21
C PHE A 108 10.83 -3.08 0.80
N ASP A 109 10.78 -4.40 0.96
CA ASP A 109 11.75 -5.10 1.80
C ASP A 109 12.20 -6.40 1.10
N TYR A 110 13.12 -7.11 1.72
CA TYR A 110 13.62 -8.37 1.16
C TYR A 110 12.91 -9.59 1.72
N ALA A 111 11.92 -9.39 2.56
CA ALA A 111 11.09 -10.45 3.11
C ALA A 111 9.83 -10.73 2.28
N GLY A 112 9.65 -9.97 1.19
CA GLY A 112 8.52 -10.19 0.29
C GLY A 112 7.33 -9.28 0.54
N ASN A 113 7.49 -8.22 1.32
CA ASN A 113 6.41 -7.29 1.53
C ASN A 113 6.41 -6.20 0.46
N ALA A 114 5.23 -5.89 -0.05
CA ALA A 114 5.05 -4.94 -1.13
C ALA A 114 3.81 -4.09 -0.92
N LEU A 115 3.82 -2.93 -1.57
CA LEU A 115 2.60 -2.17 -1.82
C LEU A 115 2.03 -2.70 -3.14
N HIS A 116 0.73 -2.95 -3.21
CA HIS A 116 0.15 -3.45 -4.47
C HIS A 116 -1.34 -3.17 -4.55
N GLY A 117 -1.86 -3.19 -5.77
CA GLY A 117 -3.28 -3.10 -6.00
C GLY A 117 -4.01 -4.35 -5.54
N THR A 118 -5.24 -4.18 -5.09
CA THR A 118 -6.02 -5.26 -4.50
C THR A 118 -7.40 -5.26 -5.12
N TYR A 119 -7.74 -6.33 -5.82
CA TYR A 119 -9.02 -6.47 -6.50
C TYR A 119 -9.98 -7.40 -5.76
N TRP A 120 -9.50 -8.16 -4.75
CA TRP A 120 -10.28 -9.23 -4.12
C TRP A 120 -10.99 -8.80 -2.84
N HIS A 121 -10.82 -7.55 -2.41
CA HIS A 121 -11.64 -6.97 -1.35
C HIS A 121 -11.62 -5.45 -1.46
N ASN A 122 -12.55 -4.81 -0.79
CA ASN A 122 -12.58 -3.35 -0.69
C ASN A 122 -12.70 -2.90 0.77
N ASN A 123 -12.15 -3.69 1.68
CA ASN A 123 -12.25 -3.44 3.13
C ASN A 123 -11.05 -2.61 3.61
N PHE A 124 -10.72 -1.57 2.86
CA PHE A 124 -9.60 -0.69 3.21
C PHE A 124 -9.92 0.09 4.48
N GLY A 125 -8.92 0.21 5.34
CA GLY A 125 -9.09 0.74 6.70
C GLY A 125 -9.01 -0.36 7.74
N THR A 126 -8.97 -1.62 7.32
CA THR A 126 -8.91 -2.79 8.19
C THR A 126 -7.77 -3.69 7.75
N PRO A 127 -6.96 -4.24 8.66
CA PRO A 127 -5.91 -5.19 8.30
C PRO A 127 -6.51 -6.43 7.61
N MET A 128 -5.97 -6.79 6.45
CA MET A 128 -6.53 -7.87 5.63
C MET A 128 -5.46 -8.78 5.02
N SER A 129 -4.18 -8.44 5.10
CA SER A 129 -3.16 -9.13 4.32
C SER A 129 -2.24 -9.99 5.18
N HIS A 130 -1.27 -10.61 4.53
CA HIS A 130 -0.22 -11.41 5.18
C HIS A 130 1.09 -10.62 5.35
N GLY A 131 1.02 -9.29 5.26
CA GLY A 131 2.18 -8.42 5.47
C GLY A 131 2.29 -7.32 4.42
N CYS A 132 1.79 -7.55 3.23
CA CYS A 132 1.77 -6.53 2.19
C CYS A 132 0.80 -5.40 2.53
N VAL A 133 0.99 -4.26 1.90
CA VAL A 133 0.09 -3.12 2.02
C VAL A 133 -0.85 -3.15 0.83
N ASN A 134 -2.12 -3.46 1.10
CA ASN A 134 -3.16 -3.55 0.07
C ASN A 134 -3.72 -2.17 -0.22
N LEU A 135 -3.75 -1.81 -1.49
CA LEU A 135 -4.17 -0.48 -1.95
C LEU A 135 -5.39 -0.61 -2.87
N PRO A 136 -6.29 0.39 -2.87
CA PRO A 136 -7.27 0.51 -3.93
C PRO A 136 -6.57 0.54 -5.29
N LEU A 137 -7.23 0.01 -6.32
CA LEU A 137 -6.58 -0.18 -7.63
C LEU A 137 -6.10 1.12 -8.26
N ASP A 138 -6.89 2.17 -8.19
CA ASP A 138 -6.54 3.46 -8.78
C ASP A 138 -5.36 4.12 -8.05
N ILE A 139 -5.31 3.97 -6.73
CA ILE A 139 -4.21 4.50 -5.93
C ILE A 139 -2.93 3.71 -6.22
N ALA A 140 -3.03 2.39 -6.33
CA ALA A 140 -1.88 1.56 -6.66
C ALA A 140 -1.31 1.90 -8.03
N GLU A 141 -2.18 2.11 -9.01
CA GLU A 141 -1.75 2.49 -10.35
C GLU A 141 -1.04 3.84 -10.33
N PHE A 142 -1.60 4.82 -9.62
CA PHE A 142 -0.98 6.14 -9.50
C PHE A 142 0.40 6.02 -8.87
N LEU A 143 0.50 5.31 -7.75
CA LEU A 143 1.78 5.18 -7.04
C LEU A 143 2.82 4.46 -7.89
N TYR A 144 2.40 3.43 -8.61
CA TYR A 144 3.30 2.67 -9.46
C TYR A 144 3.93 3.56 -10.55
N GLN A 145 3.13 4.42 -11.15
CA GLN A 145 3.62 5.32 -12.19
C GLN A 145 4.43 6.49 -11.61
N TRP A 146 4.05 6.96 -10.42
CA TRP A 146 4.68 8.12 -9.80
C TRP A 146 6.01 7.76 -9.12
N ALA A 147 6.13 6.56 -8.55
CA ALA A 147 7.24 6.18 -7.68
C ALA A 147 8.23 5.27 -8.41
N PRO A 148 9.41 5.77 -8.82
CA PRO A 148 10.44 4.90 -9.35
C PRO A 148 11.06 4.05 -8.24
N GLU A 149 11.85 3.04 -8.63
CA GLU A 149 12.68 2.32 -7.66
C GLU A 149 13.57 3.32 -6.94
N GLY A 150 13.75 3.11 -5.65
CA GLY A 150 14.47 4.05 -4.80
C GLY A 150 13.56 5.02 -4.05
N THR A 151 12.27 5.11 -4.42
CA THR A 151 11.33 5.92 -3.67
C THR A 151 11.25 5.40 -2.23
N LEU A 152 11.33 6.30 -1.27
CA LEU A 152 11.36 5.93 0.14
C LEU A 152 9.98 5.46 0.59
N VAL A 153 9.97 4.45 1.46
CA VAL A 153 8.76 3.90 2.06
C VAL A 153 8.99 3.81 3.56
N SER A 154 8.15 4.49 4.32
CA SER A 154 8.22 4.46 5.78
C SER A 154 6.95 3.83 6.32
N ILE A 155 7.11 2.81 7.14
CA ILE A 155 5.99 2.14 7.79
C ILE A 155 6.05 2.52 9.26
N VAL A 156 5.07 3.30 9.70
CA VAL A 156 4.99 3.75 11.09
C VAL A 156 3.88 3.02 11.82
N PRO A 157 3.96 2.90 13.15
CA PRO A 157 2.95 2.19 13.94
C PRO A 157 1.54 2.72 13.80
#